data_bf806bbabafcc50daa46d46db8352f98
#
_entry.id   bf806bbabafcc50daa46d46db8352f98
#
_cell.length_a   1.000
_cell.length_b   1.000
_cell.length_c   1.000
_cell.angle_alpha   90.00
_cell.angle_beta   90.00
_cell.angle_gamma   90.00
#
_symmetry.space_group_name_H-M   'P 1'
#
loop_
_entity.id
_entity.type
_entity.pdbx_description
1 polymer ?
#
loop_
_entity_poly.entity_id
_entity_poly.type
_entity_poly.pdbx_seq_one_letter_code
_entity_poly.pdbx_strand_id
1 'polypeptide(L)'
;MIRLTPRDEAIIEFLNEVKVADTQTLCNIFFNSKLRASQLRLKALVDYKYIKAYRENVISQNIYYVKRKPSQIKHSLILSRFIGELYKLGIEVLKIRVPLKVGNVIADGFIAIKYNNEPKIFLIEVENTKYLNTDKYVELKQTREYKSKFPVMPSIICISDKNNKTDDRLDIIFLKTDLSDIENLIMKL
;
A
#
# COMPACT_ATOMS: atom_id res chain seq x y z
N MET A 1 21.10 22.88 8.72
CA MET A 1 19.74 22.29 8.81
C MET A 1 19.01 22.58 7.52
N ILE A 2 18.39 21.57 6.84
CA ILE A 2 17.54 21.84 5.68
C ILE A 2 16.16 22.24 6.17
N ARG A 3 15.51 23.15 5.46
CA ARG A 3 14.09 23.46 5.68
C ARG A 3 13.22 22.35 5.06
N LEU A 4 12.30 21.80 5.82
CA LEU A 4 11.29 20.87 5.31
C LEU A 4 10.32 21.62 4.40
N THR A 5 9.95 20.96 3.32
CA THR A 5 8.89 21.41 2.40
C THR A 5 7.60 20.62 2.70
N PRO A 6 6.42 21.10 2.26
CA PRO A 6 5.17 20.32 2.40
C PRO A 6 5.28 18.90 1.82
N ARG A 7 6.04 18.73 0.73
CA ARG A 7 6.29 17.40 0.16
C ARG A 7 7.09 16.51 1.11
N ASP A 8 8.08 17.04 1.82
CA ASP A 8 8.89 16.26 2.76
C ASP A 8 8.06 15.80 3.95
N GLU A 9 7.17 16.68 4.44
CA GLU A 9 6.22 16.35 5.49
C GLU A 9 5.26 15.23 5.04
N ALA A 10 4.74 15.31 3.82
CA ALA A 10 3.91 14.27 3.23
C ALA A 10 4.65 12.93 3.06
N ILE A 11 5.96 12.94 2.71
CA ILE A 11 6.80 11.74 2.67
C ILE A 11 6.91 11.11 4.07
N ILE A 12 7.16 11.93 5.08
CA ILE A 12 7.29 11.45 6.48
C ILE A 12 5.96 10.88 6.97
N GLU A 13 4.84 11.54 6.68
CA GLU A 13 3.50 11.07 7.03
C GLU A 13 3.19 9.74 6.34
N PHE A 14 3.43 9.64 5.03
CA PHE A 14 3.26 8.40 4.28
C PHE A 14 4.08 7.25 4.87
N LEU A 15 5.37 7.46 5.16
CA LEU A 15 6.23 6.46 5.79
C LEU A 15 5.77 6.09 7.22
N ASN A 16 5.17 7.00 7.96
CA ASN A 16 4.56 6.68 9.26
C ASN A 16 3.34 5.76 9.10
N GLU A 17 2.56 5.94 8.04
CA GLU A 17 1.39 5.11 7.74
C GLU A 17 1.81 3.72 7.24
N VAL A 18 2.55 3.64 6.11
CA VAL A 18 2.90 2.37 5.45
C VAL A 18 4.10 1.64 6.05
N LYS A 19 4.80 2.26 7.00
CA LYS A 19 5.99 1.80 7.73
C LYS A 19 7.27 1.82 6.91
N VAL A 20 7.28 1.38 5.66
CA VAL A 20 8.43 1.40 4.75
C VAL A 20 8.00 1.71 3.32
N ALA A 21 8.91 2.31 2.55
CA ALA A 21 8.78 2.41 1.09
C ALA A 21 10.18 2.45 0.46
N ASP A 22 10.31 1.93 -0.76
CA ASP A 22 11.55 2.04 -1.51
C ASP A 22 11.64 3.35 -2.30
N THR A 23 12.81 3.57 -2.92
CA THR A 23 13.08 4.78 -3.70
C THR A 23 12.06 4.96 -4.82
N GLN A 24 11.72 3.89 -5.56
CA GLN A 24 10.81 3.97 -6.69
C GLN A 24 9.38 4.31 -6.26
N THR A 25 8.91 3.71 -5.18
CA THR A 25 7.60 4.01 -4.59
C THR A 25 7.47 5.50 -4.24
N LEU A 26 8.45 6.03 -3.49
CA LEU A 26 8.45 7.46 -3.12
C LEU A 26 8.61 8.38 -4.34
N CYS A 27 9.37 7.93 -5.34
CA CYS A 27 9.53 8.64 -6.60
C CYS A 27 8.20 8.78 -7.35
N ASN A 28 7.45 7.70 -7.47
CA ASN A 28 6.15 7.68 -8.14
C ASN A 28 5.13 8.60 -7.43
N ILE A 29 5.08 8.52 -6.10
CA ILE A 29 4.07 9.26 -5.30
C ILE A 29 4.40 10.76 -5.23
N PHE A 30 5.66 11.14 -4.97
CA PHE A 30 6.00 12.50 -4.56
C PHE A 30 6.85 13.29 -5.56
N PHE A 31 7.36 12.65 -6.62
CA PHE A 31 8.30 13.30 -7.54
C PHE A 31 7.91 13.17 -9.01
N ASN A 32 6.67 12.77 -9.31
CA ASN A 32 6.20 12.56 -10.69
C ASN A 32 7.20 11.69 -11.49
N SER A 33 7.64 10.59 -10.90
CA SER A 33 8.62 9.63 -11.45
C SER A 33 10.00 10.22 -11.81
N LYS A 34 10.38 11.39 -11.27
CA LYS A 34 11.70 12.02 -11.47
C LYS A 34 12.74 11.42 -10.52
N LEU A 35 13.32 10.28 -10.89
CA LEU A 35 14.16 9.44 -10.03
C LEU A 35 15.36 10.21 -9.44
N ARG A 36 16.11 10.97 -10.25
CA ARG A 36 17.29 11.71 -9.75
C ARG A 36 16.92 12.75 -8.69
N ALA A 37 15.82 13.46 -8.89
CA ALA A 37 15.35 14.46 -7.91
C ALA A 37 14.92 13.78 -6.60
N SER A 38 14.24 12.64 -6.70
CA SER A 38 13.84 11.85 -5.51
C SER A 38 15.07 11.36 -4.74
N GLN A 39 16.06 10.77 -5.42
CA GLN A 39 17.29 10.27 -4.80
C GLN A 39 18.04 11.37 -4.04
N LEU A 40 18.21 12.54 -4.65
CA LEU A 40 18.90 13.68 -4.02
C LEU A 40 18.15 14.18 -2.78
N ARG A 41 16.82 14.33 -2.88
CA ARG A 41 16.03 14.82 -1.74
C ARG A 41 15.94 13.81 -0.61
N LEU A 42 15.68 12.53 -0.94
CA LEU A 42 15.64 11.46 0.05
C LEU A 42 16.98 11.29 0.77
N LYS A 43 18.10 11.39 0.04
CA LYS A 43 19.43 11.41 0.65
C LYS A 43 19.56 12.55 1.66
N ALA A 44 19.18 13.78 1.30
CA ALA A 44 19.22 14.91 2.21
C ALA A 44 18.34 14.69 3.45
N LEU A 45 17.13 14.12 3.32
CA LEU A 45 16.28 13.79 4.47
C LEU A 45 16.92 12.75 5.40
N VAL A 46 17.68 11.80 4.85
CA VAL A 46 18.46 10.82 5.64
C VAL A 46 19.63 11.49 6.34
N ASP A 47 20.44 12.28 5.62
CA ASP A 47 21.63 12.96 6.14
C ASP A 47 21.25 13.90 7.32
N TYR A 48 20.09 14.54 7.24
CA TYR A 48 19.53 15.39 8.31
C TYR A 48 18.66 14.65 9.33
N LYS A 49 18.60 13.30 9.28
CA LYS A 49 17.94 12.40 10.24
C LYS A 49 16.41 12.56 10.35
N TYR A 50 15.75 13.09 9.33
CA TYR A 50 14.28 13.14 9.28
C TYR A 50 13.67 11.78 8.96
N ILE A 51 14.35 10.99 8.14
CA ILE A 51 14.03 9.61 7.83
C ILE A 51 15.28 8.74 7.94
N LYS A 52 15.11 7.43 7.98
CA LYS A 52 16.20 6.45 7.99
C LYS A 52 16.14 5.64 6.70
N ALA A 53 17.30 5.10 6.29
CA ALA A 53 17.37 4.22 5.13
C ALA A 53 18.26 3.01 5.43
N TYR A 54 17.97 1.91 4.75
CA TYR A 54 18.86 0.76 4.66
C TYR A 54 18.76 0.12 3.27
N ARG A 55 19.73 -0.72 2.95
CA ARG A 55 19.74 -1.58 1.75
C ARG A 55 19.92 -3.02 2.18
N GLU A 56 19.31 -3.94 1.46
CA GLU A 56 19.52 -5.38 1.67
C GLU A 56 20.90 -5.80 1.10
N ASN A 57 21.27 -5.22 -0.03
CA ASN A 57 22.58 -5.42 -0.66
C ASN A 57 22.96 -4.18 -1.50
N VAL A 58 24.18 -4.19 -2.08
CA VAL A 58 24.75 -3.03 -2.80
C VAL A 58 23.91 -2.60 -4.03
N ILE A 59 23.29 -3.57 -4.71
CA ILE A 59 22.48 -3.32 -5.92
C ILE A 59 21.02 -3.02 -5.62
N SER A 60 20.53 -3.32 -4.41
CA SER A 60 19.14 -3.05 -4.01
C SER A 60 18.87 -1.56 -3.89
N GLN A 61 17.64 -1.17 -4.12
CA GLN A 61 17.18 0.18 -3.81
C GLN A 61 17.23 0.45 -2.29
N ASN A 62 17.36 1.71 -1.92
CA ASN A 62 17.16 2.11 -0.53
C ASN A 62 15.71 1.89 -0.13
N ILE A 63 15.52 1.38 1.09
CA ILE A 63 14.23 1.27 1.76
C ILE A 63 14.23 2.27 2.90
N TYR A 64 13.22 3.15 2.92
CA TYR A 64 13.09 4.25 3.86
C TYR A 64 12.04 3.96 4.92
N TYR A 65 12.26 4.49 6.13
CA TYR A 65 11.34 4.41 7.26
C TYR A 65 11.60 5.57 8.22
N VAL A 66 10.65 5.85 9.14
CA VAL A 66 10.80 6.97 10.09
C VAL A 66 11.28 6.48 11.45
N LYS A 67 10.48 5.73 12.18
CA LYS A 67 10.73 5.39 13.59
C LYS A 67 11.67 4.21 13.76
N ARG A 68 11.15 3.00 13.68
CA ARG A 68 11.83 1.73 13.86
C ARG A 68 11.68 0.89 12.60
N LYS A 69 12.74 0.19 12.22
CA LYS A 69 12.71 -0.79 11.13
C LYS A 69 11.67 -1.86 11.47
N PRO A 70 10.63 -2.06 10.62
CA PRO A 70 9.60 -3.06 10.89
C PRO A 70 10.18 -4.47 10.82
N SER A 71 9.57 -5.42 11.54
CA SER A 71 9.92 -6.84 11.45
C SER A 71 9.45 -7.47 10.13
N GLN A 72 8.28 -7.08 9.65
CA GLN A 72 7.65 -7.61 8.41
C GLN A 72 7.89 -6.69 7.22
N ILE A 73 9.17 -6.46 6.88
CA ILE A 73 9.53 -5.50 5.84
C ILE A 73 8.97 -5.89 4.47
N LYS A 74 9.10 -7.15 4.05
CA LYS A 74 8.63 -7.61 2.74
C LYS A 74 7.14 -7.35 2.56
N HIS A 75 6.35 -7.66 3.57
CA HIS A 75 4.92 -7.43 3.58
C HIS A 75 4.58 -5.94 3.42
N SER A 76 5.12 -5.08 4.28
CA SER A 76 4.91 -3.63 4.23
C SER A 76 5.42 -3.00 2.93
N LEU A 77 6.50 -3.57 2.35
CA LEU A 77 7.07 -3.07 1.10
C LEU A 77 6.16 -3.38 -0.10
N ILE A 78 5.58 -4.59 -0.17
CA ILE A 78 4.61 -4.94 -1.22
C ILE A 78 3.42 -3.98 -1.16
N LEU A 79 2.88 -3.73 0.03
CA LEU A 79 1.77 -2.80 0.21
C LEU A 79 2.12 -1.39 -0.27
N SER A 80 3.27 -0.86 0.13
CA SER A 80 3.68 0.48 -0.29
C SER A 80 3.97 0.58 -1.79
N ARG A 81 4.54 -0.47 -2.40
CA ARG A 81 4.74 -0.57 -3.85
C ARG A 81 3.43 -0.57 -4.60
N PHE A 82 2.43 -1.32 -4.13
CA PHE A 82 1.10 -1.31 -4.70
C PHE A 82 0.53 0.12 -4.74
N ILE A 83 0.64 0.87 -3.65
CA ILE A 83 0.22 2.28 -3.62
C ILE A 83 1.02 3.11 -4.63
N GLY A 84 2.35 2.90 -4.71
CA GLY A 84 3.20 3.60 -5.67
C GLY A 84 2.85 3.34 -7.15
N GLU A 85 2.41 2.11 -7.48
CA GLU A 85 1.95 1.77 -8.83
C GLU A 85 0.61 2.44 -9.15
N LEU A 86 -0.31 2.59 -8.19
CA LEU A 86 -1.56 3.36 -8.40
C LEU A 86 -1.25 4.81 -8.79
N TYR A 87 -0.33 5.47 -8.09
CA TYR A 87 0.09 6.83 -8.42
C TYR A 87 0.77 6.92 -9.81
N LYS A 88 1.59 5.94 -10.15
CA LYS A 88 2.24 5.85 -11.47
C LYS A 88 1.22 5.71 -12.60
N LEU A 89 0.12 4.99 -12.35
CA LEU A 89 -1.01 4.84 -13.28
C LEU A 89 -1.94 6.07 -13.31
N GLY A 90 -1.65 7.11 -12.52
CA GLY A 90 -2.47 8.31 -12.46
C GLY A 90 -3.78 8.15 -11.67
N ILE A 91 -3.90 7.09 -10.87
CA ILE A 91 -5.09 6.84 -10.04
C ILE A 91 -5.04 7.75 -8.83
N GLU A 92 -6.09 8.51 -8.61
CA GLU A 92 -6.22 9.40 -7.45
C GLU A 92 -6.47 8.58 -6.18
N VAL A 93 -5.51 8.62 -5.25
CA VAL A 93 -5.62 7.96 -3.95
C VAL A 93 -6.21 8.96 -2.94
N LEU A 94 -7.41 8.66 -2.44
CA LEU A 94 -8.15 9.52 -1.52
C LEU A 94 -7.77 9.27 -0.06
N LYS A 95 -7.54 8.01 0.31
CA LYS A 95 -7.25 7.62 1.69
C LYS A 95 -6.51 6.31 1.77
N ILE A 96 -5.58 6.22 2.73
CA ILE A 96 -4.84 5.00 3.09
C ILE A 96 -4.96 4.79 4.60
N ARG A 97 -5.06 3.53 5.04
CA ARG A 97 -4.90 3.10 6.44
C ARG A 97 -4.21 1.75 6.49
N VAL A 98 -3.17 1.64 7.33
CA VAL A 98 -2.32 0.44 7.45
C VAL A 98 -1.95 0.20 8.91
N PRO A 99 -2.38 -0.89 9.55
CA PRO A 99 -3.49 -1.78 9.15
C PRO A 99 -4.87 -1.15 9.40
N LEU A 100 -5.93 -1.80 8.93
CA LEU A 100 -7.30 -1.40 9.27
C LEU A 100 -8.06 -2.53 9.97
N LYS A 101 -8.57 -2.24 11.17
CA LYS A 101 -9.51 -3.14 11.86
C LYS A 101 -10.94 -2.78 11.49
N VAL A 102 -11.75 -3.78 11.06
CA VAL A 102 -13.18 -3.66 10.77
C VAL A 102 -13.90 -4.84 11.42
N GLY A 103 -14.73 -4.57 12.41
CA GLY A 103 -15.28 -5.64 13.25
C GLY A 103 -14.16 -6.49 13.87
N ASN A 104 -14.25 -7.80 13.69
CA ASN A 104 -13.25 -8.77 14.14
C ASN A 104 -12.10 -8.98 13.11
N VAL A 105 -12.21 -8.39 11.91
CA VAL A 105 -11.18 -8.53 10.86
C VAL A 105 -10.14 -7.42 10.99
N ILE A 106 -8.87 -7.81 10.90
CA ILE A 106 -7.75 -6.88 10.70
C ILE A 106 -7.22 -7.14 9.29
N ALA A 107 -7.46 -6.19 8.39
CA ALA A 107 -6.87 -6.20 7.06
C ALA A 107 -5.49 -5.55 7.10
N ASP A 108 -4.56 -6.00 6.26
CA ASP A 108 -3.22 -5.45 6.16
C ASP A 108 -3.25 -3.99 5.73
N GLY A 109 -4.22 -3.62 4.90
CA GLY A 109 -4.43 -2.25 4.49
C GLY A 109 -5.85 -1.95 4.06
N PHE A 110 -6.11 -0.67 3.92
CA PHE A 110 -7.31 -0.11 3.31
C PHE A 110 -6.88 1.02 2.38
N ILE A 111 -7.53 1.08 1.23
CA ILE A 111 -7.36 2.17 0.29
C ILE A 111 -8.71 2.63 -0.27
N ALA A 112 -8.89 3.93 -0.34
CA ALA A 112 -9.95 4.56 -1.12
C ALA A 112 -9.29 5.28 -2.30
N ILE A 113 -9.78 5.02 -3.49
CA ILE A 113 -9.32 5.64 -4.74
C ILE A 113 -10.48 6.30 -5.45
N LYS A 114 -10.16 7.20 -6.37
CA LYS A 114 -11.13 7.75 -7.32
C LYS A 114 -10.75 7.31 -8.71
N TYR A 115 -11.68 6.65 -9.39
CA TYR A 115 -11.51 6.20 -10.76
C TYR A 115 -12.77 6.54 -11.57
N ASN A 116 -12.60 7.13 -12.75
CA ASN A 116 -13.71 7.63 -13.59
C ASN A 116 -14.72 8.50 -12.81
N ASN A 117 -14.21 9.35 -11.91
CA ASN A 117 -15.01 10.20 -11.00
C ASN A 117 -15.81 9.45 -9.93
N GLU A 118 -15.69 8.14 -9.82
CA GLU A 118 -16.35 7.32 -8.81
C GLU A 118 -15.38 6.91 -7.68
N PRO A 119 -15.79 7.02 -6.41
CA PRO A 119 -15.00 6.50 -5.31
C PRO A 119 -15.11 4.97 -5.24
N LYS A 120 -13.99 4.29 -5.13
CA LYS A 120 -13.87 2.84 -4.91
C LYS A 120 -13.10 2.61 -3.63
N ILE A 121 -13.50 1.59 -2.87
CA ILE A 121 -12.90 1.26 -1.57
C ILE A 121 -12.48 -0.21 -1.54
N PHE A 122 -11.28 -0.45 -1.01
CA PHE A 122 -10.69 -1.80 -0.97
C PHE A 122 -10.08 -2.10 0.40
N LEU A 123 -10.26 -3.33 0.85
CA LEU A 123 -9.43 -3.94 1.89
C LEU A 123 -8.28 -4.67 1.18
N ILE A 124 -7.07 -4.57 1.72
CA ILE A 124 -5.87 -5.15 1.12
C ILE A 124 -5.33 -6.23 2.04
N GLU A 125 -5.02 -7.38 1.46
CA GLU A 125 -4.30 -8.49 2.09
C GLU A 125 -3.04 -8.79 1.29
N VAL A 126 -1.93 -8.98 1.98
CA VAL A 126 -0.64 -9.37 1.38
C VAL A 126 -0.26 -10.74 1.92
N GLU A 127 -0.43 -11.77 1.11
CA GLU A 127 -0.23 -13.16 1.52
C GLU A 127 1.03 -13.75 0.88
N ASN A 128 2.15 -13.69 1.59
CA ASN A 128 3.42 -14.21 1.10
C ASN A 128 3.57 -15.74 1.25
N THR A 129 3.02 -16.32 2.32
CA THR A 129 3.26 -17.72 2.69
C THR A 129 1.99 -18.56 2.84
N LYS A 130 0.87 -17.91 3.09
CA LYS A 130 -0.43 -18.57 3.31
C LYS A 130 -1.39 -18.30 2.15
N TYR A 131 -2.51 -18.96 2.16
CA TYR A 131 -3.65 -18.61 1.32
C TYR A 131 -4.51 -17.57 2.00
N LEU A 132 -5.22 -16.77 1.21
CA LEU A 132 -6.20 -15.82 1.73
C LEU A 132 -7.26 -16.57 2.54
N ASN A 133 -7.47 -16.14 3.77
CA ASN A 133 -8.59 -16.62 4.59
C ASN A 133 -9.85 -15.83 4.20
N THR A 134 -10.68 -16.41 3.34
CA THR A 134 -11.93 -15.79 2.88
C THR A 134 -13.03 -15.85 3.93
N ASP A 135 -13.03 -16.84 4.82
CA ASP A 135 -14.12 -17.04 5.80
C ASP A 135 -14.31 -15.83 6.71
N LYS A 136 -13.22 -15.20 7.16
CA LYS A 136 -13.29 -13.97 7.97
C LYS A 136 -14.03 -12.82 7.27
N TYR A 137 -13.90 -12.73 5.94
CA TYR A 137 -14.57 -11.69 5.14
C TYR A 137 -16.01 -12.06 4.81
N VAL A 138 -16.32 -13.34 4.64
CA VAL A 138 -17.68 -13.83 4.50
C VAL A 138 -18.46 -13.55 5.78
N GLU A 139 -17.89 -13.84 6.95
CA GLU A 139 -18.48 -13.52 8.25
C GLU A 139 -18.70 -12.01 8.40
N LEU A 140 -17.69 -11.18 8.10
CA LEU A 140 -17.79 -9.72 8.11
C LEU A 140 -18.93 -9.20 7.23
N LYS A 141 -19.14 -9.83 6.05
CA LYS A 141 -20.23 -9.48 5.13
C LYS A 141 -21.60 -9.91 5.68
N GLN A 142 -21.70 -11.12 6.24
CA GLN A 142 -22.93 -11.68 6.80
C GLN A 142 -23.39 -10.92 8.05
N THR A 143 -22.48 -10.64 8.97
CA THR A 143 -22.76 -9.87 10.21
C THR A 143 -22.99 -8.39 9.94
N ARG A 144 -22.63 -7.91 8.74
CA ARG A 144 -22.71 -6.48 8.35
C ARG A 144 -21.88 -5.55 9.25
N GLU A 145 -20.91 -6.07 10.00
CA GLU A 145 -20.02 -5.25 10.87
C GLU A 145 -19.22 -4.21 10.10
N TYR A 146 -18.99 -4.43 8.78
CA TYR A 146 -18.37 -3.44 7.92
C TYR A 146 -19.12 -2.10 7.91
N LYS A 147 -20.44 -2.09 8.16
CA LYS A 147 -21.28 -0.87 8.19
C LYS A 147 -20.86 0.13 9.27
N SER A 148 -20.10 -0.30 10.28
CA SER A 148 -19.53 0.59 11.28
C SER A 148 -18.51 1.58 10.68
N LYS A 149 -17.97 1.29 9.48
CA LYS A 149 -16.94 2.11 8.82
C LYS A 149 -17.25 2.46 7.36
N PHE A 150 -18.04 1.63 6.68
CA PHE A 150 -18.29 1.75 5.24
C PHE A 150 -19.78 1.60 4.92
N PRO A 151 -20.31 2.36 3.96
CA PRO A 151 -21.70 2.21 3.53
C PRO A 151 -21.96 0.89 2.79
N VAL A 152 -20.93 0.37 2.09
CA VAL A 152 -20.94 -0.88 1.33
C VAL A 152 -19.79 -1.77 1.77
N MET A 153 -19.89 -3.08 1.53
CA MET A 153 -18.76 -3.99 1.73
C MET A 153 -17.65 -3.64 0.74
N PRO A 154 -16.44 -3.30 1.22
CA PRO A 154 -15.32 -3.06 0.31
C PRO A 154 -14.94 -4.32 -0.46
N SER A 155 -14.52 -4.17 -1.71
CA SER A 155 -13.86 -5.24 -2.45
C SER A 155 -12.52 -5.58 -1.79
N ILE A 156 -12.02 -6.78 -2.01
CA ILE A 156 -10.77 -7.25 -1.41
C ILE A 156 -9.71 -7.32 -2.49
N ILE A 157 -8.55 -6.71 -2.27
CA ILE A 157 -7.36 -6.93 -3.08
C ILE A 157 -6.44 -7.87 -2.32
N CYS A 158 -6.21 -9.05 -2.88
CA CYS A 158 -5.27 -10.02 -2.35
C CYS A 158 -4.00 -10.02 -3.21
N ILE A 159 -2.88 -9.60 -2.63
CA ILE A 159 -1.57 -9.57 -3.30
C ILE A 159 -0.79 -10.81 -2.88
N SER A 160 -0.64 -11.78 -3.79
CA SER A 160 -0.08 -13.09 -3.48
C SER A 160 0.40 -13.81 -4.73
N ASP A 161 1.51 -14.56 -4.61
CA ASP A 161 1.97 -15.49 -5.68
C ASP A 161 1.35 -16.89 -5.54
N LYS A 162 0.46 -17.09 -4.57
CA LYS A 162 -0.26 -18.35 -4.38
C LYS A 162 -1.48 -18.43 -5.30
N ASN A 163 -1.78 -19.64 -5.76
CA ASN A 163 -3.05 -19.93 -6.43
C ASN A 163 -4.20 -19.94 -5.41
N ASN A 164 -4.67 -18.74 -5.05
CA ASN A 164 -5.78 -18.59 -4.16
C ASN A 164 -7.09 -19.02 -4.85
N LYS A 165 -7.98 -19.66 -4.08
CA LYS A 165 -9.31 -19.97 -4.58
C LYS A 165 -10.19 -18.72 -4.56
N THR A 166 -10.97 -18.53 -5.60
CA THR A 166 -12.05 -17.54 -5.63
C THR A 166 -13.17 -17.98 -4.67
N ASP A 167 -13.85 -17.00 -4.12
CA ASP A 167 -15.05 -17.23 -3.32
C ASP A 167 -16.16 -16.32 -3.88
N ASP A 168 -17.16 -16.91 -4.54
CA ASP A 168 -18.21 -16.18 -5.25
C ASP A 168 -19.09 -15.31 -4.32
N ARG A 169 -18.96 -15.51 -3.00
CA ARG A 169 -19.64 -14.68 -2.00
C ARG A 169 -18.98 -13.32 -1.81
N LEU A 170 -17.73 -13.14 -2.30
CA LEU A 170 -16.90 -11.95 -2.10
C LEU A 170 -16.44 -11.41 -3.45
N ASP A 171 -16.24 -10.11 -3.52
CA ASP A 171 -15.57 -9.48 -4.65
C ASP A 171 -14.06 -9.38 -4.34
N ILE A 172 -13.27 -10.26 -4.96
CA ILE A 172 -11.83 -10.39 -4.73
C ILE A 172 -11.07 -10.17 -6.03
N ILE A 173 -10.06 -9.33 -5.94
CA ILE A 173 -9.08 -9.10 -7.01
C ILE A 173 -7.75 -9.69 -6.57
N PHE A 174 -7.21 -10.62 -7.34
CA PHE A 174 -5.90 -11.21 -7.07
C PHE A 174 -4.84 -10.49 -7.91
N LEU A 175 -3.74 -10.14 -7.24
CA LEU A 175 -2.55 -9.54 -7.87
C LEU A 175 -1.31 -10.31 -7.43
N LYS A 176 -0.29 -10.36 -8.29
CA LYS A 176 1.02 -10.93 -7.95
C LYS A 176 1.80 -10.00 -7.02
N THR A 177 2.73 -10.56 -6.27
CA THR A 177 3.56 -9.77 -5.34
C THR A 177 4.52 -8.81 -6.05
N ASP A 178 4.89 -9.08 -7.30
CA ASP A 178 5.69 -8.19 -8.16
C ASP A 178 4.84 -7.11 -8.87
N LEU A 179 3.50 -7.19 -8.73
CA LEU A 179 2.51 -6.28 -9.34
C LEU A 179 2.57 -6.24 -10.87
N SER A 180 3.14 -7.26 -11.52
CA SER A 180 3.23 -7.35 -12.98
C SER A 180 1.86 -7.41 -13.66
N ASP A 181 0.82 -7.74 -12.92
CA ASP A 181 -0.57 -7.87 -13.34
C ASP A 181 -1.51 -6.82 -12.76
N ILE A 182 -0.96 -5.65 -12.38
CA ILE A 182 -1.75 -4.53 -11.81
C ILE A 182 -2.91 -4.08 -12.71
N GLU A 183 -2.81 -4.34 -14.01
CA GLU A 183 -3.87 -4.07 -14.99
C GLU A 183 -5.15 -4.86 -14.69
N ASN A 184 -5.06 -6.02 -14.03
CA ASN A 184 -6.23 -6.78 -13.58
C ASN A 184 -7.10 -5.98 -12.60
N LEU A 185 -6.51 -5.07 -11.82
CA LEU A 185 -7.27 -4.15 -10.99
C LEU A 185 -8.04 -3.17 -11.88
N ILE A 186 -7.36 -2.56 -12.87
CA ILE A 186 -7.97 -1.54 -13.76
C ILE A 186 -9.15 -2.10 -14.52
N MET A 187 -9.05 -3.36 -15.00
CA MET A 187 -10.16 -4.02 -15.70
C MET A 187 -11.40 -4.25 -14.84
N LYS A 188 -11.27 -4.21 -13.51
CA LYS A 188 -12.36 -4.39 -12.54
C LYS A 188 -12.83 -3.08 -11.90
N LEU A 189 -12.18 -1.95 -12.20
CA LEU A 189 -12.57 -0.63 -11.74
C LEU A 189 -13.67 -0.04 -12.59
#